data_d1d69ddf432a3348362f7e1c84b9cdcf
#
_entry.id   d1d69ddf432a3348362f7e1c84b9cdcf
#
_cell.length_a   1.000
_cell.length_b   1.000
_cell.length_c   1.000
_cell.angle_alpha   90.00
_cell.angle_beta   90.00
_cell.angle_gamma   90.00
#
_symmetry.space_group_name_H-M   'P 1'
#
loop_
_entity.id
_entity.type
_entity.pdbx_description
1 polymer ?
#
loop_
_entity_poly.entity_id
_entity_poly.type
_entity_poly.pdbx_seq_one_letter_code
_entity_poly.pdbx_strand_id
1 'polypeptide(L)'
;MKILAKQEIFGMARAGTVTNKGTVYEIYVNTNDEGKIPHFHFRDMNDWENFHTCIRIDIAEYFHHGSKQDVLNAKQKKLLEDFMCSPTKKVRYDETGHRMNNWQYVCDLWDSNNSDVEIPGDTIQPDYTEL
;
A
#
# COMPACT_ATOMS: atom_id res chain seq x y z
N MET A 1 -27.39 -3.02 -4.13
CA MET A 1 -25.97 -3.05 -4.48
C MET A 1 -25.17 -2.13 -3.58
N LYS A 2 -24.16 -2.63 -3.07
CA LYS A 2 -23.33 -1.94 -2.13
C LYS A 2 -22.24 -1.13 -2.81
N ILE A 3 -21.91 -0.01 -2.21
CA ILE A 3 -20.75 0.77 -2.65
C ILE A 3 -19.48 -0.05 -2.52
N LEU A 4 -19.42 -0.84 -1.48
CA LEU A 4 -18.31 -1.76 -1.26
C LEU A 4 -18.08 -2.67 -2.46
N ALA A 5 -19.12 -3.13 -3.10
CA ALA A 5 -19.02 -3.99 -4.27
C ALA A 5 -18.29 -3.31 -5.42
N LYS A 6 -18.35 -1.99 -5.50
CA LYS A 6 -17.66 -1.24 -6.54
C LYS A 6 -16.14 -1.43 -6.44
N GLN A 7 -15.61 -1.39 -5.24
CA GLN A 7 -14.20 -1.61 -5.00
C GLN A 7 -13.81 -3.06 -5.29
N GLU A 8 -14.65 -4.00 -4.90
CA GLU A 8 -14.44 -5.41 -5.18
C GLU A 8 -14.44 -5.68 -6.69
N ILE A 9 -15.31 -5.01 -7.44
CA ILE A 9 -15.38 -5.14 -8.90
C ILE A 9 -14.06 -4.73 -9.53
N PHE A 10 -13.45 -3.66 -9.04
CA PHE A 10 -12.17 -3.20 -9.56
C PHE A 10 -10.98 -3.90 -8.93
N GLY A 11 -11.21 -4.72 -7.90
CA GLY A 11 -10.16 -5.46 -7.25
C GLY A 11 -9.16 -4.59 -6.50
N MET A 12 -9.59 -3.42 -6.01
CA MET A 12 -8.72 -2.45 -5.36
C MET A 12 -9.17 -2.18 -3.93
N ALA A 13 -8.22 -2.20 -2.99
CA ALA A 13 -8.45 -1.85 -1.59
C ALA A 13 -7.48 -0.74 -1.19
N ARG A 14 -8.02 0.45 -0.95
CA ARG A 14 -7.21 1.62 -0.60
C ARG A 14 -6.83 1.61 0.87
N ALA A 15 -5.53 1.78 1.16
CA ALA A 15 -5.03 1.94 2.51
C ALA A 15 -5.12 3.40 2.97
N GLY A 16 -4.89 4.35 2.08
CA GLY A 16 -4.93 5.77 2.38
C GLY A 16 -4.32 6.63 1.30
N THR A 17 -4.13 7.89 1.63
CA THR A 17 -3.55 8.87 0.72
C THR A 17 -2.51 9.73 1.42
N VAL A 18 -1.56 10.25 0.65
CA VAL A 18 -0.62 11.28 1.08
C VAL A 18 -0.62 12.42 0.07
N THR A 19 -0.37 13.65 0.53
CA THR A 19 -0.40 14.83 -0.34
C THR A 19 0.95 15.52 -0.33
N ASN A 20 1.43 15.90 -1.51
CA ASN A 20 2.66 16.67 -1.67
C ASN A 20 2.46 17.71 -2.76
N LYS A 21 2.55 18.98 -2.39
CA LYS A 21 2.44 20.13 -3.33
C LYS A 21 1.21 20.03 -4.24
N GLY A 22 0.07 19.73 -3.65
CA GLY A 22 -1.20 19.67 -4.37
C GLY A 22 -1.46 18.36 -5.09
N THR A 23 -0.49 17.45 -5.19
CA THR A 23 -0.71 16.12 -5.75
C THR A 23 -1.09 15.17 -4.63
N VAL A 24 -2.19 14.45 -4.82
CA VAL A 24 -2.65 13.43 -3.89
C VAL A 24 -2.25 12.07 -4.45
N TYR A 25 -1.47 11.32 -3.67
CA TYR A 25 -1.08 9.95 -4.01
C TYR A 25 -1.92 8.98 -3.20
N GLU A 26 -2.38 7.92 -3.82
CA GLU A 26 -3.09 6.87 -3.11
C GLU A 26 -2.21 5.63 -2.96
N ILE A 27 -2.41 4.91 -1.86
CA ILE A 27 -1.74 3.66 -1.55
C ILE A 27 -2.82 2.58 -1.51
N TYR A 28 -2.68 1.55 -2.34
CA TYR A 28 -3.71 0.51 -2.43
C TYR A 28 -3.10 -0.84 -2.79
N VAL A 29 -3.85 -1.91 -2.53
CA VAL A 29 -3.52 -3.27 -2.96
C VAL A 29 -4.61 -3.79 -3.88
N ASN A 30 -4.25 -4.68 -4.80
CA ASN A 30 -5.21 -5.33 -5.68
C ASN A 30 -5.61 -6.70 -5.17
N THR A 31 -6.83 -7.10 -5.49
CA THR A 31 -7.35 -8.42 -5.19
C THR A 31 -6.83 -9.43 -6.21
N ASN A 32 -6.38 -10.59 -5.73
CA ASN A 32 -5.89 -11.69 -6.57
C ASN A 32 -4.80 -11.23 -7.55
N ASP A 33 -3.88 -10.41 -7.06
CA ASP A 33 -2.83 -9.86 -7.91
C ASP A 33 -1.93 -10.97 -8.44
N GLU A 34 -1.55 -10.82 -9.70
CA GLU A 34 -0.65 -11.78 -10.34
C GLU A 34 0.75 -11.67 -9.75
N GLY A 35 1.52 -12.76 -9.86
CA GLY A 35 2.87 -12.82 -9.35
C GLY A 35 2.98 -13.21 -7.90
N LYS A 36 1.93 -13.01 -7.11
CA LYS A 36 1.82 -13.47 -5.72
C LYS A 36 2.93 -13.00 -4.80
N ILE A 37 3.59 -11.90 -5.13
CA ILE A 37 4.57 -11.26 -4.26
C ILE A 37 3.87 -10.09 -3.60
N PRO A 38 3.83 -10.02 -2.25
CA PRO A 38 3.13 -8.94 -1.57
C PRO A 38 3.66 -7.57 -1.97
N HIS A 39 2.79 -6.76 -2.55
CA HIS A 39 3.13 -5.41 -2.98
C HIS A 39 1.92 -4.49 -2.90
N PHE A 40 2.19 -3.20 -2.86
CA PHE A 40 1.17 -2.17 -2.94
C PHE A 40 1.49 -1.22 -4.08
N HIS A 41 0.48 -0.47 -4.50
CA HIS A 41 0.60 0.55 -5.52
C HIS A 41 0.64 1.93 -4.86
N PHE A 42 1.47 2.80 -5.39
CA PHE A 42 1.61 4.19 -4.96
C PHE A 42 1.51 5.04 -6.22
N ARG A 43 0.40 5.79 -6.37
CA ARG A 43 0.15 6.49 -7.62
C ARG A 43 -0.54 7.83 -7.39
N ASP A 44 -0.37 8.75 -8.36
CA ASP A 44 -1.15 9.97 -8.42
C ASP A 44 -2.64 9.59 -8.58
N MET A 45 -3.45 9.93 -7.61
CA MET A 45 -4.85 9.52 -7.54
C MET A 45 -5.68 10.08 -8.69
N ASN A 46 -5.35 11.27 -9.19
CA ASN A 46 -6.09 11.94 -10.24
C ASN A 46 -5.54 11.69 -11.63
N ASP A 47 -4.27 11.30 -11.71
CA ASP A 47 -3.59 11.05 -12.99
C ASP A 47 -2.49 10.00 -12.79
N TRP A 48 -2.90 8.74 -12.80
CA TRP A 48 -1.96 7.65 -12.55
C TRP A 48 -0.91 7.50 -13.66
N GLU A 49 -1.14 8.09 -14.85
CA GLU A 49 -0.13 8.15 -15.89
C GLU A 49 0.99 9.13 -15.53
N ASN A 50 0.68 10.15 -14.72
CA ASN A 50 1.68 11.09 -14.22
C ASN A 50 2.66 10.41 -13.25
N PHE A 51 2.14 9.54 -12.38
CA PHE A 51 2.99 8.82 -11.44
C PHE A 51 2.32 7.51 -11.01
N HIS A 52 3.04 6.41 -11.15
CA HIS A 52 2.57 5.11 -10.67
C HIS A 52 3.77 4.19 -10.45
N THR A 53 3.84 3.58 -9.29
CA THR A 53 4.87 2.60 -8.99
C THR A 53 4.33 1.51 -8.07
N CYS A 54 4.96 0.35 -8.11
CA CYS A 54 4.65 -0.76 -7.21
C CYS A 54 5.83 -1.01 -6.29
N ILE A 55 5.55 -1.27 -5.03
CA ILE A 55 6.56 -1.41 -3.98
C ILE A 55 6.20 -2.62 -3.13
N ARG A 56 7.19 -3.41 -2.78
CA ARG A 56 6.97 -4.58 -1.92
C ARG A 56 6.55 -4.16 -0.52
N ILE A 57 5.69 -4.97 0.09
CA ILE A 57 5.21 -4.71 1.44
C ILE A 57 6.24 -5.20 2.47
N ASP A 58 6.94 -6.29 2.17
CA ASP A 58 7.80 -7.00 3.09
C ASP A 58 9.24 -6.50 3.13
N ILE A 59 9.69 -5.84 2.08
CA ILE A 59 11.04 -5.26 2.01
C ILE A 59 10.98 -3.93 1.24
N ALA A 60 11.97 -3.08 1.44
CA ALA A 60 12.05 -1.78 0.76
C ALA A 60 12.64 -1.95 -0.64
N GLU A 61 11.83 -2.49 -1.56
CA GLU A 61 12.21 -2.69 -2.95
C GLU A 61 11.04 -2.41 -3.87
N TYR A 62 11.35 -1.90 -5.06
CA TYR A 62 10.33 -1.78 -6.09
C TYR A 62 9.96 -3.15 -6.63
N PHE A 63 8.72 -3.30 -7.04
CA PHE A 63 8.22 -4.52 -7.65
C PHE A 63 7.71 -4.19 -9.06
N HIS A 64 8.39 -4.70 -10.08
CA HIS A 64 7.98 -4.48 -11.46
C HIS A 64 6.69 -5.21 -11.78
N HIS A 65 5.62 -4.43 -11.99
CA HIS A 65 4.29 -4.97 -12.24
C HIS A 65 3.58 -4.00 -13.18
N GLY A 66 3.31 -4.43 -14.39
CA GLY A 66 2.72 -3.58 -15.41
C GLY A 66 3.74 -2.78 -16.19
N SER A 67 3.26 -1.78 -16.91
CA SER A 67 4.08 -1.02 -17.85
C SER A 67 4.72 0.23 -17.27
N LYS A 68 4.21 0.75 -16.17
CA LYS A 68 4.73 1.97 -15.56
C LYS A 68 5.37 1.68 -14.22
N GLN A 69 6.61 2.14 -14.08
CA GLN A 69 7.39 1.92 -12.87
C GLN A 69 8.22 3.17 -12.58
N ASP A 70 7.58 4.15 -11.95
CA ASP A 70 8.25 5.36 -11.53
C ASP A 70 9.08 5.12 -10.26
N VAL A 71 10.08 5.98 -10.06
CA VAL A 71 10.96 5.93 -8.90
C VAL A 71 10.64 7.13 -8.00
N LEU A 72 10.54 6.90 -6.69
CA LEU A 72 10.27 7.95 -5.73
C LEU A 72 11.48 8.84 -5.53
N ASN A 73 11.26 10.16 -5.49
CA ASN A 73 12.29 11.08 -5.04
C ASN A 73 12.37 11.06 -3.49
N ALA A 74 13.35 11.78 -2.93
CA ALA A 74 13.57 11.78 -1.48
C ALA A 74 12.34 12.23 -0.70
N LYS A 75 11.62 13.22 -1.20
CA LYS A 75 10.41 13.74 -0.54
C LYS A 75 9.30 12.71 -0.54
N GLN A 76 9.08 12.04 -1.67
CA GLN A 76 8.06 11.01 -1.78
C GLN A 76 8.37 9.80 -0.88
N LYS A 77 9.64 9.40 -0.79
CA LYS A 77 10.06 8.32 0.11
C LYS A 77 9.75 8.66 1.56
N LYS A 78 10.04 9.89 1.97
CA LYS A 78 9.76 10.33 3.34
C LYS A 78 8.26 10.36 3.62
N LEU A 79 7.46 10.86 2.69
CA LEU A 79 6.00 10.88 2.84
C LEU A 79 5.44 9.47 2.96
N LEU A 80 5.93 8.55 2.15
CA LEU A 80 5.52 7.16 2.21
C LEU A 80 5.90 6.53 3.55
N GLU A 81 7.14 6.75 4.00
CA GLU A 81 7.60 6.21 5.28
C GLU A 81 6.79 6.78 6.45
N ASP A 82 6.57 8.09 6.46
CA ASP A 82 5.77 8.73 7.50
C ASP A 82 4.34 8.19 7.51
N PHE A 83 3.76 7.96 6.35
CA PHE A 83 2.43 7.34 6.24
C PHE A 83 2.43 5.93 6.84
N MET A 84 3.37 5.10 6.45
CA MET A 84 3.42 3.70 6.89
C MET A 84 3.63 3.58 8.39
N CYS A 85 4.37 4.50 9.00
CA CYS A 85 4.62 4.51 10.44
C CYS A 85 3.50 5.16 11.25
N SER A 86 2.60 5.89 10.61
CA SER A 86 1.51 6.59 11.30
C SER A 86 0.38 5.66 11.66
N PRO A 87 -0.35 5.92 12.76
CA PRO A 87 -1.55 5.17 13.10
C PRO A 87 -2.58 5.26 11.98
N THR A 88 -3.37 4.22 11.80
CA THR A 88 -4.46 4.25 10.84
C THR A 88 -5.44 5.37 11.20
N LYS A 89 -5.99 6.03 10.17
CA LYS A 89 -6.94 7.12 10.37
C LYS A 89 -8.17 6.65 11.15
N LYS A 90 -8.71 5.50 10.79
CA LYS A 90 -9.72 4.81 11.58
C LYS A 90 -9.02 3.96 12.62
N VAL A 91 -9.42 4.07 13.87
CA VAL A 91 -8.80 3.33 14.97
C VAL A 91 -8.90 1.82 14.74
N ARG A 92 -7.75 1.14 14.72
CA ARG A 92 -7.63 -0.30 14.55
C ARG A 92 -6.59 -0.83 15.53
N TYR A 93 -6.80 -2.06 15.99
CA TYR A 93 -5.88 -2.72 16.92
C TYR A 93 -5.42 -4.04 16.32
N ASP A 94 -4.16 -4.41 16.58
CA ASP A 94 -3.64 -5.71 16.19
C ASP A 94 -4.11 -6.80 17.19
N GLU A 95 -3.67 -8.04 16.97
CA GLU A 95 -4.07 -9.18 17.79
C GLU A 95 -3.62 -9.05 19.24
N THR A 96 -2.58 -8.26 19.51
CA THR A 96 -2.05 -8.06 20.84
C THR A 96 -2.67 -6.87 21.56
N GLY A 97 -3.60 -6.17 20.91
CA GLY A 97 -4.27 -5.00 21.46
C GLY A 97 -3.52 -3.70 21.29
N HIS A 98 -2.44 -3.69 20.50
CA HIS A 98 -1.70 -2.48 20.18
C HIS A 98 -2.33 -1.74 19.00
N ARG A 99 -2.24 -0.41 19.01
CA ARG A 99 -2.75 0.42 17.94
C ARG A 99 -2.02 0.10 16.64
N MET A 100 -2.81 -0.23 15.61
CA MET A 100 -2.29 -0.57 14.30
C MET A 100 -1.81 0.68 13.57
N ASN A 101 -0.66 0.57 12.89
CA ASN A 101 -0.20 1.60 11.96
C ASN A 101 -0.64 1.28 10.53
N ASN A 102 -0.39 2.20 9.61
CA ASN A 102 -0.81 2.03 8.23
C ASN A 102 -0.12 0.85 7.54
N TRP A 103 1.13 0.57 7.84
CA TRP A 103 1.82 -0.59 7.27
C TRP A 103 1.14 -1.90 7.67
N GLN A 104 0.79 -2.05 8.93
CA GLN A 104 0.07 -3.23 9.39
C GLN A 104 -1.28 -3.35 8.67
N TYR A 105 -1.94 -2.24 8.43
CA TYR A 105 -3.19 -2.22 7.69
C TYR A 105 -2.99 -2.63 6.23
N VAL A 106 -1.92 -2.18 5.59
CA VAL A 106 -1.56 -2.62 4.23
C VAL A 106 -1.34 -4.14 4.20
N CYS A 107 -0.64 -4.68 5.21
CA CYS A 107 -0.47 -6.13 5.33
C CYS A 107 -1.82 -6.85 5.42
N ASP A 108 -2.73 -6.34 6.23
CA ASP A 108 -4.07 -6.94 6.38
C ASP A 108 -4.86 -6.86 5.07
N LEU A 109 -4.78 -5.74 4.37
CA LEU A 109 -5.44 -5.60 3.07
C LEU A 109 -4.91 -6.59 2.06
N TRP A 110 -3.58 -6.79 2.03
CA TRP A 110 -2.98 -7.80 1.16
C TRP A 110 -3.49 -9.19 1.52
N ASP A 111 -3.40 -9.57 2.77
CA ASP A 111 -3.81 -10.89 3.23
C ASP A 111 -5.28 -11.17 2.95
N SER A 112 -6.14 -10.18 3.15
CA SER A 112 -7.58 -10.29 2.90
C SER A 112 -7.93 -10.43 1.43
N ASN A 113 -7.13 -9.83 0.55
CA ASN A 113 -7.39 -9.78 -0.87
C ASN A 113 -6.55 -10.77 -1.68
N ASN A 114 -5.55 -11.41 -1.05
CA ASN A 114 -4.65 -12.36 -1.66
C ASN A 114 -4.37 -13.50 -0.67
N SER A 115 -5.43 -14.16 -0.23
CA SER A 115 -5.38 -15.10 0.90
C SER A 115 -4.55 -16.36 0.65
N ASP A 116 -4.22 -16.66 -0.59
CA ASP A 116 -3.37 -17.79 -0.95
C ASP A 116 -1.88 -17.50 -0.76
N VAL A 117 -1.50 -16.24 -0.55
CA VAL A 117 -0.11 -15.83 -0.32
C VAL A 117 -0.07 -14.75 0.77
N GLU A 118 -0.26 -15.16 2.01
CA GLU A 118 -0.26 -14.23 3.13
C GLU A 118 1.16 -13.82 3.51
N ILE A 119 1.27 -12.59 4.05
CA ILE A 119 2.53 -12.08 4.56
C ILE A 119 2.81 -12.77 5.91
N PRO A 120 4.01 -13.37 6.10
CA PRO A 120 4.35 -13.99 7.37
C PRO A 120 4.20 -13.02 8.55
N GLY A 121 3.64 -13.51 9.66
CA GLY A 121 3.34 -12.67 10.81
C GLY A 121 4.57 -12.09 11.52
N ASP A 122 5.76 -12.65 11.28
CA ASP A 122 7.02 -12.17 11.85
C ASP A 122 7.77 -11.22 10.91
N THR A 123 7.14 -10.77 9.83
CA THR A 123 7.74 -9.82 8.90
C THR A 123 8.02 -8.49 9.59
N ILE A 124 9.25 -8.00 9.43
CA ILE A 124 9.68 -6.73 10.01
C ILE A 124 9.33 -5.60 9.04
N GLN A 125 8.72 -4.55 9.57
CA GLN A 125 8.34 -3.39 8.76
C GLN A 125 9.56 -2.76 8.10
N PRO A 126 9.56 -2.61 6.76
CA PRO A 126 10.68 -1.98 6.05
C PRO A 126 10.75 -0.48 6.33
N ASP A 127 11.93 0.09 6.11
CA ASP A 127 12.13 1.53 6.03
C ASP A 127 12.10 1.95 4.56
N TYR A 128 11.01 2.57 4.13
CA TYR A 128 10.81 2.91 2.73
C TYR A 128 11.68 4.08 2.26
N THR A 129 12.37 4.77 3.17
CA THR A 129 13.37 5.76 2.74
C THR A 129 14.58 5.09 2.07
N GLU A 130 14.70 3.78 2.21
CA GLU A 130 15.79 3.01 1.61
C GLU A 130 15.52 2.58 0.16
N LEU A 131 14.40 2.95 -0.39
CA LEU A 131 14.07 2.63 -1.79
C LEU A 131 15.10 3.18 -2.81
#